data_7e3d98ea31338fc2cbf15f076eca6ae1
#
_entry.id   7e3d98ea31338fc2cbf15f076eca6ae1
#
_cell.length_a   1.000
_cell.length_b   1.000
_cell.length_c   1.000
_cell.angle_alpha   90.00
_cell.angle_beta   90.00
_cell.angle_gamma   90.00
#
_symmetry.space_group_name_H-M   'P 1'
#
loop_
_entity.id
_entity.type
_entity.pdbx_description
1 polymer ?
#
loop_
_entity_poly.entity_id
_entity_poly.type
_entity_poly.pdbx_seq_one_letter_code
_entity_poly.pdbx_strand_id
1 'polypeptide(L)'
;MKKQLDGSSSHLDQEMWRQILIAAKELFFAKGYKGVSMKEIADVVQVTPAALYYHFPKGKEDLFTKMIQTFFVEEGVAGLDQVLGTTHDLRERLNLFTASLLTLPIDEHFMMLLRDAREHIKDPENQRIILSLRDRIKLQAMGLFQAAQDAGEIRADIPVEELVGLYMGMLRESKSIRVSRLVTVLLDGIASPAQRDQH
;
A
#
# COMPACT_ATOMS: atom_id res chain seq x y z
N MET A 1 -30.65 -33.71 -3.28
CA MET A 1 -29.57 -33.47 -4.24
C MET A 1 -29.57 -32.00 -4.65
N LYS A 2 -29.23 -31.05 -3.74
CA LYS A 2 -29.20 -29.58 -4.00
C LYS A 2 -28.18 -28.90 -3.07
N LYS A 3 -26.89 -29.27 -3.13
CA LYS A 3 -25.87 -28.66 -2.23
C LYS A 3 -24.46 -28.58 -2.86
N GLN A 4 -24.34 -28.54 -4.19
CA GLN A 4 -23.03 -28.50 -4.87
C GLN A 4 -22.87 -27.39 -5.92
N LEU A 5 -23.83 -26.45 -6.01
CA LEU A 5 -23.81 -25.35 -6.99
C LEU A 5 -23.38 -23.98 -6.39
N ASP A 6 -23.36 -23.81 -5.05
CA ASP A 6 -23.06 -22.50 -4.45
C ASP A 6 -21.57 -22.16 -4.39
N GLY A 7 -20.68 -23.14 -4.34
CA GLY A 7 -19.24 -22.90 -4.26
C GLY A 7 -18.61 -22.42 -5.59
N SER A 8 -19.09 -22.93 -6.72
CA SER A 8 -18.54 -22.53 -8.04
C SER A 8 -19.01 -21.17 -8.50
N SER A 9 -20.23 -20.78 -8.17
CA SER A 9 -20.79 -19.46 -8.48
C SER A 9 -20.05 -18.36 -7.70
N SER A 10 -19.80 -18.57 -6.41
CA SER A 10 -19.06 -17.59 -5.59
C SER A 10 -17.59 -17.45 -6.04
N HIS A 11 -16.98 -18.50 -6.53
CA HIS A 11 -15.60 -18.48 -7.01
C HIS A 11 -15.48 -17.74 -8.35
N LEU A 12 -16.44 -17.94 -9.25
CA LEU A 12 -16.53 -17.23 -10.53
C LEU A 12 -16.82 -15.74 -10.34
N ASP A 13 -17.67 -15.41 -9.36
CA ASP A 13 -17.96 -14.01 -9.00
C ASP A 13 -16.74 -13.30 -8.42
N GLN A 14 -15.96 -13.98 -7.59
CA GLN A 14 -14.70 -13.44 -7.03
C GLN A 14 -13.64 -13.25 -8.11
N GLU A 15 -13.50 -14.21 -9.03
CA GLU A 15 -12.55 -14.11 -10.15
C GLU A 15 -12.92 -12.95 -11.08
N MET A 16 -14.20 -12.81 -11.43
CA MET A 16 -14.70 -11.70 -12.23
C MET A 16 -14.45 -10.36 -11.54
N TRP A 17 -14.74 -10.27 -10.24
CA TRP A 17 -14.50 -9.08 -9.43
C TRP A 17 -13.02 -8.67 -9.47
N ARG A 18 -12.11 -9.63 -9.32
CA ARG A 18 -10.67 -9.38 -9.37
C ARG A 18 -10.20 -8.93 -10.76
N GLN A 19 -10.71 -9.53 -11.83
CA GLN A 19 -10.42 -9.12 -13.20
C GLN A 19 -10.89 -7.68 -13.48
N ILE A 20 -12.05 -7.29 -12.97
CA ILE A 20 -12.56 -5.92 -13.07
C ILE A 20 -11.58 -4.95 -12.37
N LEU A 21 -11.12 -5.27 -11.16
CA LEU A 21 -10.19 -4.41 -10.43
C LEU A 21 -8.82 -4.30 -11.12
N ILE A 22 -8.32 -5.37 -11.74
CA ILE A 22 -7.07 -5.37 -12.50
C ILE A 22 -7.20 -4.43 -13.71
N ALA A 23 -8.24 -4.59 -14.51
CA ALA A 23 -8.50 -3.75 -15.68
C ALA A 23 -8.70 -2.28 -15.28
N ALA A 24 -9.42 -2.02 -14.20
CA ALA A 24 -9.61 -0.68 -13.65
C ALA A 24 -8.28 -0.06 -13.23
N LYS A 25 -7.40 -0.82 -12.55
CA LYS A 25 -6.07 -0.36 -12.16
C LYS A 25 -5.26 0.09 -13.38
N GLU A 26 -5.18 -0.74 -14.42
CA GLU A 26 -4.44 -0.42 -15.64
C GLU A 26 -4.97 0.85 -16.33
N LEU A 27 -6.30 0.96 -16.44
CA LEU A 27 -6.94 2.12 -17.06
C LEU A 27 -6.72 3.40 -16.24
N PHE A 28 -6.91 3.36 -14.92
CA PHE A 28 -6.70 4.52 -14.06
C PHE A 28 -5.24 4.99 -14.05
N PHE A 29 -4.29 4.07 -14.07
CA PHE A 29 -2.87 4.41 -14.19
C PHE A 29 -2.53 4.99 -15.56
N ALA A 30 -3.12 4.50 -16.63
CA ALA A 30 -2.85 5.00 -17.98
C ALA A 30 -3.50 6.36 -18.28
N LYS A 31 -4.73 6.63 -17.76
CA LYS A 31 -5.58 7.75 -18.19
C LYS A 31 -5.96 8.72 -17.06
N GLY A 32 -5.54 8.48 -15.84
CA GLY A 32 -5.97 9.23 -14.65
C GLY A 32 -7.42 8.91 -14.24
N TYR A 33 -7.82 9.39 -13.07
CA TYR A 33 -9.18 9.13 -12.57
C TYR A 33 -10.26 9.69 -13.47
N LYS A 34 -10.12 10.93 -13.98
CA LYS A 34 -11.09 11.59 -14.87
C LYS A 34 -11.24 10.90 -16.22
N GLY A 35 -10.13 10.43 -16.79
CA GLY A 35 -10.06 9.88 -18.13
C GLY A 35 -10.71 8.50 -18.30
N VAL A 36 -11.18 7.87 -17.23
CA VAL A 36 -11.75 6.50 -17.24
C VAL A 36 -13.26 6.55 -17.00
N SER A 37 -14.02 5.76 -17.76
CA SER A 37 -15.47 5.57 -17.60
C SER A 37 -15.81 4.13 -17.21
N MET A 38 -16.94 3.93 -16.53
CA MET A 38 -17.48 2.59 -16.21
C MET A 38 -17.73 1.75 -17.46
N LYS A 39 -18.18 2.41 -18.55
CA LYS A 39 -18.40 1.73 -19.84
C LYS A 39 -17.09 1.17 -20.41
N GLU A 40 -16.03 1.96 -20.40
CA GLU A 40 -14.72 1.54 -20.90
C GLU A 40 -14.15 0.37 -20.12
N ILE A 41 -14.31 0.36 -18.79
CA ILE A 41 -13.90 -0.79 -17.97
C ILE A 41 -14.74 -2.03 -18.33
N ALA A 42 -16.06 -1.89 -18.47
CA ALA A 42 -16.94 -2.98 -18.86
C ALA A 42 -16.56 -3.57 -20.24
N ASP A 43 -16.21 -2.72 -21.19
CA ASP A 43 -15.78 -3.12 -22.54
C ASP A 43 -14.45 -3.92 -22.48
N VAL A 44 -13.48 -3.48 -21.64
CA VAL A 44 -12.18 -4.18 -21.48
C VAL A 44 -12.35 -5.57 -20.88
N VAL A 45 -13.20 -5.72 -19.86
CA VAL A 45 -13.43 -7.02 -19.20
C VAL A 45 -14.54 -7.85 -19.86
N GLN A 46 -15.12 -7.34 -20.95
CA GLN A 46 -16.18 -8.00 -21.73
C GLN A 46 -17.43 -8.35 -20.90
N VAL A 47 -17.82 -7.45 -20.00
CA VAL A 47 -19.06 -7.56 -19.23
C VAL A 47 -20.06 -6.47 -19.62
N THR A 48 -21.32 -6.64 -19.23
CA THR A 48 -22.30 -5.57 -19.40
C THR A 48 -22.09 -4.47 -18.36
N PRO A 49 -22.39 -3.19 -18.66
CA PRO A 49 -22.38 -2.13 -17.65
C PRO A 49 -23.27 -2.45 -16.44
N ALA A 50 -24.38 -3.16 -16.64
CA ALA A 50 -25.26 -3.58 -15.55
C ALA A 50 -24.58 -4.55 -14.58
N ALA A 51 -23.80 -5.51 -15.09
CA ALA A 51 -22.99 -6.42 -14.26
C ALA A 51 -21.93 -5.64 -13.45
N LEU A 52 -21.31 -4.64 -14.05
CA LEU A 52 -20.33 -3.80 -13.36
C LEU A 52 -20.98 -3.01 -12.21
N TYR A 53 -22.15 -2.40 -12.44
CA TYR A 53 -22.90 -1.71 -11.40
C TYR A 53 -23.47 -2.64 -10.31
N TYR A 54 -23.66 -3.91 -10.61
CA TYR A 54 -24.00 -4.91 -9.60
C TYR A 54 -22.86 -5.07 -8.56
N HIS A 55 -21.61 -5.13 -9.02
CA HIS A 55 -20.45 -5.25 -8.16
C HIS A 55 -20.03 -3.91 -7.50
N PHE A 56 -20.27 -2.79 -8.19
CA PHE A 56 -19.86 -1.44 -7.78
C PHE A 56 -21.04 -0.47 -7.86
N PRO A 57 -21.99 -0.54 -6.91
CA PRO A 57 -23.26 0.20 -6.98
C PRO A 57 -23.09 1.73 -6.98
N LYS A 58 -22.04 2.24 -6.32
CA LYS A 58 -21.69 3.67 -6.32
C LYS A 58 -20.85 4.07 -7.57
N GLY A 59 -20.69 3.15 -8.54
CA GLY A 59 -20.03 3.41 -9.81
C GLY A 59 -18.51 3.57 -9.68
N LYS A 60 -17.96 4.55 -10.39
CA LYS A 60 -16.53 4.76 -10.53
C LYS A 60 -15.81 5.03 -9.19
N GLU A 61 -16.46 5.75 -8.27
CA GLU A 61 -15.90 6.02 -6.94
C GLU A 61 -15.69 4.73 -6.15
N ASP A 62 -16.69 3.86 -6.14
CA ASP A 62 -16.66 2.59 -5.44
C ASP A 62 -15.60 1.66 -6.05
N LEU A 63 -15.61 1.53 -7.37
CA LEU A 63 -14.63 0.73 -8.10
C LEU A 63 -13.19 1.19 -7.83
N PHE A 64 -12.93 2.49 -7.94
CA PHE A 64 -11.60 3.06 -7.69
C PHE A 64 -11.16 2.81 -6.25
N THR A 65 -12.03 3.05 -5.29
CA THR A 65 -11.74 2.86 -3.87
C THR A 65 -11.47 1.40 -3.53
N LYS A 66 -12.27 0.47 -4.07
CA LYS A 66 -12.05 -0.97 -3.92
C LYS A 66 -10.72 -1.42 -4.55
N MET A 67 -10.38 -0.87 -5.71
CA MET A 67 -9.09 -1.13 -6.35
C MET A 67 -7.92 -0.66 -5.46
N ILE A 68 -8.00 0.56 -4.90
CA ILE A 68 -6.98 1.06 -3.97
C ILE A 68 -6.92 0.19 -2.72
N GLN A 69 -8.06 -0.15 -2.13
CA GLN A 69 -8.13 -0.98 -0.94
C GLN A 69 -7.47 -2.35 -1.18
N THR A 70 -7.82 -3.02 -2.24
CA THR A 70 -7.32 -4.39 -2.53
C THR A 70 -5.82 -4.39 -2.84
N PHE A 71 -5.39 -3.62 -3.82
CA PHE A 71 -3.99 -3.73 -4.31
C PHE A 71 -2.97 -2.99 -3.45
N PHE A 72 -3.34 -1.90 -2.80
CA PHE A 72 -2.39 -1.07 -2.07
C PHE A 72 -2.52 -1.20 -0.56
N VAL A 73 -3.75 -1.37 -0.05
CA VAL A 73 -3.97 -1.47 1.39
C VAL A 73 -3.88 -2.93 1.85
N GLU A 74 -4.62 -3.85 1.24
CA GLU A 74 -4.68 -5.24 1.69
C GLU A 74 -3.46 -6.03 1.19
N GLU A 75 -3.19 -6.09 -0.11
CA GLU A 75 -2.08 -6.86 -0.67
C GLU A 75 -0.72 -6.21 -0.41
N GLY A 76 -0.62 -4.88 -0.59
CA GLY A 76 0.63 -4.14 -0.40
C GLY A 76 1.10 -4.12 1.05
N VAL A 77 0.17 -3.87 1.98
CA VAL A 77 0.48 -3.77 3.41
C VAL A 77 0.59 -5.16 4.05
N ALA A 78 -0.21 -6.15 3.65
CA ALA A 78 -0.10 -7.52 4.16
C ALA A 78 1.27 -8.15 3.84
N GLY A 79 1.88 -7.80 2.70
CA GLY A 79 3.24 -8.20 2.37
C GLY A 79 4.28 -7.68 3.37
N LEU A 80 4.08 -6.48 3.90
CA LEU A 80 4.97 -5.89 4.91
C LEU A 80 4.89 -6.63 6.26
N ASP A 81 3.70 -7.03 6.71
CA ASP A 81 3.52 -7.78 7.96
C ASP A 81 4.20 -9.15 7.91
N GLN A 82 4.12 -9.86 6.79
CA GLN A 82 4.79 -11.14 6.60
C GLN A 82 6.32 -11.00 6.69
N VAL A 83 6.86 -9.96 6.08
CA VAL A 83 8.30 -9.68 6.07
C VAL A 83 8.82 -9.36 7.47
N LEU A 84 8.08 -8.60 8.26
CA LEU A 84 8.49 -8.22 9.63
C LEU A 84 8.55 -9.42 10.59
N GLY A 85 7.83 -10.51 10.31
CA GLY A 85 7.84 -11.74 11.10
C GLY A 85 8.98 -12.73 10.77
N THR A 86 9.79 -12.48 9.72
CA THR A 86 10.77 -13.46 9.22
C THR A 86 12.14 -13.42 9.88
N THR A 87 12.51 -12.31 10.52
CA THR A 87 13.84 -12.13 11.12
C THR A 87 13.80 -11.28 12.39
N HIS A 88 14.74 -11.54 13.31
CA HIS A 88 14.94 -10.76 14.53
C HIS A 88 15.98 -9.65 14.37
N ASP A 89 16.79 -9.66 13.31
CA ASP A 89 17.80 -8.64 13.04
C ASP A 89 17.15 -7.34 12.51
N LEU A 90 17.39 -6.22 13.20
CA LEU A 90 16.80 -4.93 12.84
C LEU A 90 17.22 -4.46 11.45
N ARG A 91 18.50 -4.64 11.07
CA ARG A 91 19.01 -4.25 9.76
C ARG A 91 18.30 -5.02 8.65
N GLU A 92 18.09 -6.32 8.86
CA GLU A 92 17.39 -7.17 7.90
C GLU A 92 15.91 -6.78 7.82
N ARG A 93 15.24 -6.57 8.97
CA ARG A 93 13.85 -6.06 9.00
C ARG A 93 13.70 -4.75 8.24
N LEU A 94 14.58 -3.78 8.46
CA LEU A 94 14.56 -2.49 7.76
C LEU A 94 14.86 -2.63 6.27
N ASN A 95 15.81 -3.50 5.88
CA ASN A 95 16.09 -3.76 4.46
C ASN A 95 14.87 -4.35 3.76
N LEU A 96 14.24 -5.37 4.34
CA LEU A 96 13.07 -6.02 3.78
C LEU A 96 11.86 -5.07 3.72
N PHE A 97 11.60 -4.32 4.80
CA PHE A 97 10.54 -3.33 4.85
C PHE A 97 10.75 -2.23 3.80
N THR A 98 11.96 -1.69 3.70
CA THR A 98 12.31 -0.66 2.72
C THR A 98 12.17 -1.19 1.29
N ALA A 99 12.69 -2.40 1.02
CA ALA A 99 12.57 -3.04 -0.30
C ALA A 99 11.11 -3.23 -0.69
N SER A 100 10.27 -3.72 0.23
CA SER A 100 8.85 -3.91 -0.01
C SER A 100 8.12 -2.58 -0.25
N LEU A 101 8.44 -1.51 0.49
CA LEU A 101 7.88 -0.18 0.23
C LEU A 101 8.25 0.35 -1.15
N LEU A 102 9.49 0.13 -1.60
CA LEU A 102 9.96 0.59 -2.90
C LEU A 102 9.40 -0.23 -4.08
N THR A 103 8.88 -1.45 -3.81
CA THR A 103 8.15 -2.23 -4.82
C THR A 103 6.70 -1.79 -4.99
N LEU A 104 6.13 -1.09 -3.99
CA LEU A 104 4.81 -0.49 -4.15
C LEU A 104 4.90 0.59 -5.24
N PRO A 105 3.98 0.62 -6.21
CA PRO A 105 3.98 1.63 -7.27
C PRO A 105 3.44 2.98 -6.74
N ILE A 106 4.04 3.45 -5.63
CA ILE A 106 3.72 4.74 -4.98
C ILE A 106 4.69 5.79 -5.50
N ASP A 107 4.69 5.98 -6.80
CA ASP A 107 5.47 7.01 -7.47
C ASP A 107 4.69 8.34 -7.57
N GLU A 108 5.29 9.32 -8.21
CA GLU A 108 4.68 10.63 -8.42
C GLU A 108 3.38 10.54 -9.23
N HIS A 109 3.35 9.64 -10.21
CA HIS A 109 2.16 9.41 -11.03
C HIS A 109 0.99 8.86 -10.22
N PHE A 110 1.25 7.88 -9.36
CA PHE A 110 0.24 7.35 -8.44
C PHE A 110 -0.25 8.42 -7.44
N MET A 111 0.66 9.25 -6.92
CA MET A 111 0.28 10.34 -6.02
C MET A 111 -0.58 11.41 -6.73
N MET A 112 -0.32 11.68 -8.01
CA MET A 112 -1.17 12.54 -8.83
C MET A 112 -2.55 11.93 -9.05
N LEU A 113 -2.60 10.62 -9.35
CA LEU A 113 -3.85 9.87 -9.51
C LEU A 113 -4.71 9.93 -8.24
N LEU A 114 -4.11 9.71 -7.07
CA LEU A 114 -4.82 9.82 -5.79
C LEU A 114 -5.34 11.23 -5.52
N ARG A 115 -4.56 12.24 -5.85
CA ARG A 115 -4.96 13.65 -5.70
C ARG A 115 -6.14 13.99 -6.60
N ASP A 116 -6.07 13.62 -7.88
CA ASP A 116 -7.18 13.83 -8.85
C ASP A 116 -8.45 13.08 -8.40
N ALA A 117 -8.32 11.84 -7.94
CA ALA A 117 -9.43 11.08 -7.42
C ALA A 117 -10.09 11.75 -6.20
N ARG A 118 -9.30 12.24 -5.24
CA ARG A 118 -9.79 12.93 -4.04
C ARG A 118 -10.63 14.16 -4.33
N GLU A 119 -10.30 14.92 -5.38
CA GLU A 119 -11.07 16.09 -5.80
C GLU A 119 -12.47 15.71 -6.33
N HIS A 120 -12.66 14.48 -6.79
CA HIS A 120 -13.88 14.02 -7.46
C HIS A 120 -14.71 13.03 -6.66
N ILE A 121 -14.08 12.30 -5.73
CA ILE A 121 -14.76 11.37 -4.84
C ILE A 121 -15.49 12.15 -3.75
N LYS A 122 -16.81 11.98 -3.69
CA LYS A 122 -17.69 12.70 -2.77
C LYS A 122 -18.10 11.88 -1.56
N ASP A 123 -18.10 10.56 -1.69
CA ASP A 123 -18.47 9.66 -0.59
C ASP A 123 -17.41 9.71 0.53
N PRO A 124 -17.81 10.05 1.78
CA PRO A 124 -16.88 10.23 2.88
C PRO A 124 -16.12 8.95 3.26
N GLU A 125 -16.75 7.78 3.09
CA GLU A 125 -16.11 6.50 3.39
C GLU A 125 -15.02 6.18 2.36
N ASN A 126 -15.31 6.39 1.08
CA ASN A 126 -14.35 6.26 0.00
C ASN A 126 -13.16 7.20 0.18
N GLN A 127 -13.39 8.44 0.62
CA GLN A 127 -12.31 9.37 0.96
C GLN A 127 -11.43 8.86 2.11
N ARG A 128 -12.03 8.29 3.18
CA ARG A 128 -11.29 7.72 4.31
C ARG A 128 -10.38 6.56 3.88
N ILE A 129 -10.88 5.69 3.01
CA ILE A 129 -10.10 4.54 2.51
C ILE A 129 -8.86 5.04 1.74
N ILE A 130 -9.00 6.03 0.88
CA ILE A 130 -7.88 6.60 0.12
C ILE A 130 -6.85 7.24 1.06
N LEU A 131 -7.31 7.95 2.09
CA LEU A 131 -6.41 8.56 3.09
C LEU A 131 -5.71 7.51 3.96
N SER A 132 -6.38 6.39 4.27
CA SER A 132 -5.86 5.34 5.15
C SER A 132 -4.61 4.64 4.61
N LEU A 133 -4.37 4.65 3.30
CA LEU A 133 -3.18 4.03 2.69
C LEU A 133 -1.88 4.60 3.28
N ARG A 134 -1.78 5.93 3.32
CA ARG A 134 -0.60 6.60 3.89
C ARG A 134 -0.44 6.33 5.38
N ASP A 135 -1.56 6.35 6.10
CA ASP A 135 -1.56 6.16 7.55
C ASP A 135 -1.17 4.72 7.92
N ARG A 136 -1.59 3.73 7.16
CA ARG A 136 -1.22 2.33 7.38
C ARG A 136 0.27 2.09 7.21
N ILE A 137 0.87 2.60 6.14
CA ILE A 137 2.33 2.50 5.93
C ILE A 137 3.08 3.18 7.09
N LYS A 138 2.62 4.37 7.51
CA LYS A 138 3.20 5.08 8.66
C LYS A 138 3.07 4.28 9.95
N LEU A 139 1.91 3.68 10.23
CA LEU A 139 1.67 2.88 11.42
C LEU A 139 2.57 1.64 11.48
N GLN A 140 2.79 0.97 10.36
CA GLN A 140 3.72 -0.17 10.31
C GLN A 140 5.17 0.25 10.54
N ALA A 141 5.60 1.35 9.92
CA ALA A 141 6.91 1.91 10.21
C ALA A 141 7.04 2.28 11.70
N MET A 142 6.02 2.90 12.29
CA MET A 142 6.00 3.20 13.72
C MET A 142 6.13 1.96 14.59
N GLY A 143 5.40 0.88 14.27
CA GLY A 143 5.51 -0.40 14.98
C GLY A 143 6.93 -1.00 14.93
N LEU A 144 7.56 -0.96 13.75
CA LEU A 144 8.93 -1.44 13.57
C LEU A 144 9.95 -0.63 14.41
N PHE A 145 9.88 0.69 14.37
CA PHE A 145 10.79 1.56 15.12
C PHE A 145 10.53 1.51 16.63
N GLN A 146 9.26 1.41 17.06
CA GLN A 146 8.92 1.27 18.47
C GLN A 146 9.49 -0.05 19.03
N ALA A 147 9.28 -1.16 18.33
CA ALA A 147 9.83 -2.45 18.74
C ALA A 147 11.37 -2.41 18.86
N ALA A 148 12.06 -1.70 17.97
CA ALA A 148 13.51 -1.52 18.02
C ALA A 148 13.96 -0.63 19.20
N GLN A 149 13.20 0.41 19.57
CA GLN A 149 13.46 1.20 20.78
C GLN A 149 13.24 0.38 22.05
N ASP A 150 12.15 -0.37 22.12
CA ASP A 150 11.82 -1.23 23.27
C ASP A 150 12.88 -2.32 23.50
N ALA A 151 13.47 -2.83 22.39
CA ALA A 151 14.58 -3.78 22.44
C ALA A 151 15.96 -3.14 22.70
N GLY A 152 16.05 -1.80 22.76
CA GLY A 152 17.32 -1.08 22.94
C GLY A 152 18.25 -1.13 21.71
N GLU A 153 17.74 -1.52 20.55
CA GLU A 153 18.51 -1.60 19.30
C GLU A 153 18.79 -0.21 18.72
N ILE A 154 17.87 0.75 18.94
CA ILE A 154 18.01 2.15 18.53
C ILE A 154 17.82 3.11 19.71
N ARG A 155 18.26 4.35 19.52
CA ARG A 155 18.18 5.41 20.52
C ARG A 155 16.72 5.73 20.89
N ALA A 156 16.46 5.97 22.18
CA ALA A 156 15.12 6.27 22.69
C ALA A 156 14.92 7.77 23.02
N ASP A 157 15.94 8.61 22.81
CA ASP A 157 15.88 10.07 23.07
C ASP A 157 15.19 10.85 21.92
N ILE A 158 14.91 10.19 20.79
CA ILE A 158 14.14 10.76 19.68
C ILE A 158 12.77 10.02 19.62
N PRO A 159 11.65 10.76 19.63
CA PRO A 159 10.32 10.15 19.48
C PRO A 159 10.20 9.31 18.19
N VAL A 160 9.50 8.19 18.29
CA VAL A 160 9.30 7.28 17.14
C VAL A 160 8.70 8.00 15.92
N GLU A 161 7.76 8.92 16.15
CA GLU A 161 7.13 9.71 15.10
C GLU A 161 8.14 10.54 14.30
N GLU A 162 9.15 11.09 14.97
CA GLU A 162 10.20 11.87 14.32
C GLU A 162 11.15 10.97 13.53
N LEU A 163 11.55 9.83 14.09
CA LEU A 163 12.37 8.83 13.39
C LEU A 163 11.68 8.32 12.13
N VAL A 164 10.38 8.00 12.21
CA VAL A 164 9.59 7.59 11.07
C VAL A 164 9.46 8.72 10.04
N GLY A 165 9.30 9.97 10.51
CA GLY A 165 9.28 11.14 9.64
C GLY A 165 10.56 11.31 8.83
N LEU A 166 11.73 11.16 9.48
CA LEU A 166 13.04 11.20 8.84
C LEU A 166 13.22 10.04 7.85
N TYR A 167 12.87 8.82 8.25
CA TYR A 167 12.93 7.64 7.40
C TYR A 167 12.08 7.79 6.13
N MET A 168 10.82 8.22 6.26
CA MET A 168 9.93 8.44 5.12
C MET A 168 10.42 9.58 4.23
N GLY A 169 11.03 10.62 4.79
CA GLY A 169 11.69 11.68 4.04
C GLY A 169 12.86 11.15 3.22
N MET A 170 13.72 10.32 3.80
CA MET A 170 14.84 9.67 3.10
C MET A 170 14.35 8.79 1.95
N LEU A 171 13.27 8.00 2.16
CA LEU A 171 12.69 7.16 1.11
C LEU A 171 12.22 7.98 -0.09
N ARG A 172 11.56 9.11 0.16
CA ARG A 172 11.02 9.96 -0.90
C ARG A 172 12.11 10.51 -1.84
N GLU A 173 13.26 10.87 -1.27
CA GLU A 173 14.40 11.43 -2.03
C GLU A 173 15.32 10.36 -2.62
N SER A 174 15.10 9.07 -2.28
CA SER A 174 16.05 7.98 -2.51
C SER A 174 15.86 7.22 -3.83
N LYS A 175 15.19 7.78 -4.84
CA LYS A 175 14.89 7.08 -6.12
C LYS A 175 16.11 6.41 -6.81
N SER A 176 17.34 6.75 -6.43
CA SER A 176 18.57 6.20 -6.99
C SER A 176 19.50 5.51 -5.99
N ILE A 177 19.17 5.50 -4.70
CA ILE A 177 20.04 4.94 -3.66
C ILE A 177 19.70 3.46 -3.44
N ARG A 178 20.72 2.60 -3.33
CA ARG A 178 20.52 1.19 -2.96
C ARG A 178 19.92 1.10 -1.55
N VAL A 179 18.89 0.27 -1.37
CA VAL A 179 18.18 0.03 -0.09
C VAL A 179 19.16 -0.19 1.06
N SER A 180 20.14 -1.09 0.87
CA SER A 180 21.13 -1.43 1.91
C SER A 180 21.96 -0.22 2.36
N ARG A 181 22.27 0.70 1.43
CA ARG A 181 23.04 1.91 1.73
C ARG A 181 22.19 2.92 2.51
N LEU A 182 20.91 3.07 2.15
CA LEU A 182 19.96 3.92 2.88
C LEU A 182 19.78 3.42 4.32
N VAL A 183 19.55 2.12 4.48
CA VAL A 183 19.38 1.49 5.80
C VAL A 183 20.66 1.62 6.65
N THR A 184 21.85 1.49 6.03
CA THR A 184 23.12 1.71 6.74
C THR A 184 23.23 3.14 7.27
N VAL A 185 23.00 4.15 6.42
CA VAL A 185 23.07 5.56 6.84
C VAL A 185 22.06 5.86 7.94
N LEU A 186 20.83 5.31 7.84
CA LEU A 186 19.84 5.46 8.87
C LEU A 186 20.31 4.85 10.20
N LEU A 187 20.72 3.58 10.19
CA LEU A 187 21.12 2.87 11.42
C LEU A 187 22.36 3.49 12.07
N ASP A 188 23.35 3.92 11.30
CA ASP A 188 24.52 4.60 11.85
C ASP A 188 24.16 5.90 12.58
N GLY A 189 23.08 6.57 12.13
CA GLY A 189 22.56 7.78 12.78
C GLY A 189 21.71 7.53 14.02
N ILE A 190 21.01 6.39 14.09
CA ILE A 190 20.03 6.11 15.14
C ILE A 190 20.39 4.94 16.06
N ALA A 191 21.50 4.21 15.81
CA ALA A 191 21.99 3.15 16.69
C ALA A 191 22.14 3.66 18.13
N SER A 192 21.81 2.81 19.11
CA SER A 192 22.02 3.16 20.51
C SER A 192 23.52 3.33 20.82
N PRO A 193 23.91 4.18 21.78
CA PRO A 193 25.31 4.33 22.17
C PRO A 193 26.00 3.01 22.53
N ALA A 194 25.25 2.09 23.16
CA ALA A 194 25.76 0.76 23.54
C ALA A 194 26.11 -0.12 22.33
N GLN A 195 25.58 0.12 21.16
CA GLN A 195 25.88 -0.63 19.93
C GLN A 195 26.98 0.01 19.08
N ARG A 196 27.26 1.32 19.26
CA ARG A 196 28.32 2.01 18.51
C ARG A 196 29.73 1.57 18.92
N ASP A 197 29.89 1.09 20.15
CA ASP A 197 31.19 0.68 20.69
C ASP A 197 31.58 -0.77 20.35
N GLN A 198 30.74 -1.49 19.56
CA GLN A 198 30.99 -2.88 19.15
C GLN A 198 31.50 -3.03 17.70
N HIS A 199 31.75 -1.94 16.99
CA HIS A 199 32.33 -1.89 15.64
C HIS A 199 33.58 -1.02 15.62
#